data_c88f0ca1cbea33f89a01eccfac60d4ad
#
_entry.id   c88f0ca1cbea33f89a01eccfac60d4ad
#
_cell.length_a   1.000
_cell.length_b   1.000
_cell.length_c   1.000
_cell.angle_alpha   90.00
_cell.angle_beta   90.00
_cell.angle_gamma   90.00
#
_symmetry.space_group_name_H-M   'P 1'
#
loop_
_entity.id
_entity.type
_entity.pdbx_description
1 polymer ?
#
loop_
_entity_poly.entity_id
_entity_poly.type
_entity_poly.pdbx_seq_one_letter_code
_entity_poly.pdbx_strand_id
1 'polypeptide(L)'
;APGVVARVKALGTTVDGLLSEEEIAVLDALPPSMAATKTTPVAPGSFRLMQKILTKDSGWPEKAGFLALVLVSLMVLHQAEGTEMEEAMMQVAKRVQTAGDGQEQLSAQALSMAMCSAANSFATTGGSEYMARADVMPGWLDSSLAGLQHERGEVRQMCSALLNNFSLVLSDVIASKTAAGVTAVEMSDETTQILFGALDGLQDETSQLVALRRVVSVGRLVRASGSEAASLINDVGLRDQVEGFLSKTKEGEAKNAAAELLRLLG
;
A
#
# COMPACT_ATOMS: atom_id res chain seq x y z
N ALA A 1 16.41 -10.92 -4.52
CA ALA A 1 17.27 -9.76 -4.28
C ALA A 1 18.60 -9.76 -5.08
N PRO A 2 19.45 -10.80 -5.07
CA PRO A 2 20.79 -10.72 -5.69
C PRO A 2 20.77 -10.31 -7.17
N GLY A 3 19.89 -10.88 -7.98
CA GLY A 3 19.79 -10.55 -9.40
C GLY A 3 19.30 -9.11 -9.67
N VAL A 4 18.49 -8.54 -8.81
CA VAL A 4 18.02 -7.15 -8.92
C VAL A 4 19.16 -6.20 -8.58
N VAL A 5 19.88 -6.47 -7.49
CA VAL A 5 21.06 -5.69 -7.07
C VAL A 5 22.14 -5.67 -8.16
N ALA A 6 22.44 -6.83 -8.75
CA ALA A 6 23.40 -6.93 -9.86
C ALA A 6 23.00 -6.06 -11.07
N ARG A 7 21.70 -6.00 -11.37
CA ARG A 7 21.19 -5.14 -12.47
C ARG A 7 21.27 -3.64 -12.13
N VAL A 8 20.96 -3.25 -10.89
CA VAL A 8 21.13 -1.86 -10.45
C VAL A 8 22.60 -1.44 -10.55
N LYS A 9 23.50 -2.31 -10.04
CA LYS A 9 24.95 -2.07 -10.11
C LYS A 9 25.42 -1.92 -11.56
N ALA A 10 25.00 -2.82 -12.45
CA ALA A 10 25.35 -2.76 -13.87
C ALA A 10 24.86 -1.45 -14.54
N LEU A 11 23.62 -1.01 -14.25
CA LEU A 11 23.11 0.25 -14.78
C LEU A 11 23.88 1.47 -14.24
N GLY A 12 24.22 1.47 -12.95
CA GLY A 12 24.97 2.57 -12.35
C GLY A 12 26.43 2.67 -12.77
N THR A 13 27.02 1.57 -13.24
CA THR A 13 28.40 1.54 -13.78
C THR A 13 28.48 1.84 -15.27
N THR A 14 27.36 1.82 -16.00
CA THR A 14 27.33 2.17 -17.44
C THR A 14 27.41 3.68 -17.69
N VAL A 15 27.13 4.50 -16.69
CA VAL A 15 27.23 5.96 -16.75
C VAL A 15 28.21 6.41 -15.68
N ASP A 16 29.27 7.07 -16.09
CA ASP A 16 30.31 7.55 -15.18
C ASP A 16 29.73 8.48 -14.08
N GLY A 17 30.07 8.18 -12.84
CA GLY A 17 29.73 9.02 -11.68
C GLY A 17 28.33 8.80 -11.09
N LEU A 18 27.51 7.85 -11.58
CA LEU A 18 26.23 7.55 -10.95
C LEU A 18 26.35 6.81 -9.62
N LEU A 19 27.35 5.94 -9.48
CA LEU A 19 27.67 5.23 -8.24
C LEU A 19 29.05 5.59 -7.72
N SER A 20 29.15 5.94 -6.45
CA SER A 20 30.42 6.02 -5.74
C SER A 20 30.89 4.63 -5.28
N GLU A 21 32.17 4.50 -4.88
CA GLU A 21 32.69 3.26 -4.30
C GLU A 21 31.93 2.85 -3.03
N GLU A 22 31.51 3.82 -2.20
CA GLU A 22 30.70 3.58 -1.02
C GLU A 22 29.32 3.03 -1.37
N GLU A 23 28.66 3.58 -2.40
CA GLU A 23 27.36 3.11 -2.87
C GLU A 23 27.43 1.72 -3.50
N ILE A 24 28.53 1.38 -4.15
CA ILE A 24 28.81 0.02 -4.63
C ILE A 24 28.94 -0.94 -3.45
N ALA A 25 29.64 -0.53 -2.39
CA ALA A 25 29.76 -1.35 -1.16
C ALA A 25 28.40 -1.57 -0.49
N VAL A 26 27.52 -0.55 -0.46
CA VAL A 26 26.14 -0.68 0.03
C VAL A 26 25.36 -1.71 -0.81
N LEU A 27 25.44 -1.67 -2.13
CA LEU A 27 24.78 -2.64 -3.00
C LEU A 27 25.31 -4.06 -2.77
N ASP A 28 26.60 -4.24 -2.54
CA ASP A 28 27.20 -5.55 -2.27
C ASP A 28 26.79 -6.11 -0.89
N ALA A 29 26.55 -5.25 0.09
CA ALA A 29 26.09 -5.62 1.43
C ALA A 29 24.59 -5.91 1.52
N LEU A 30 23.78 -5.39 0.58
CA LEU A 30 22.33 -5.49 0.62
C LEU A 30 21.80 -6.93 0.51
N PRO A 31 22.24 -7.81 -0.42
CA PRO A 31 21.73 -9.18 -0.51
C PRO A 31 21.93 -10.02 0.75
N PRO A 32 23.11 -10.05 1.40
CA PRO A 32 23.27 -10.78 2.65
C PRO A 32 22.42 -10.21 3.80
N SER A 33 22.26 -8.88 3.91
CA SER A 33 21.39 -8.28 4.94
C SER A 33 19.93 -8.67 4.74
N MET A 34 19.45 -8.72 3.50
CA MET A 34 18.08 -9.15 3.18
C MET A 34 17.87 -10.67 3.26
N ALA A 35 18.91 -11.47 3.26
CA ALA A 35 18.83 -12.90 3.49
C ALA A 35 18.78 -13.27 4.98
N ALA A 36 19.14 -12.35 5.85
CA ALA A 36 19.04 -12.48 7.29
C ALA A 36 17.56 -12.49 7.77
N THR A 37 17.34 -12.63 9.06
CA THR A 37 16.00 -12.58 9.63
C THR A 37 15.37 -11.20 9.40
N LYS A 38 14.04 -11.12 9.33
CA LYS A 38 13.30 -9.85 9.17
C LYS A 38 13.55 -8.85 10.32
N THR A 39 14.07 -9.31 11.44
CA THR A 39 14.47 -8.48 12.59
C THR A 39 15.85 -7.83 12.42
N THR A 40 16.59 -8.19 11.37
CA THR A 40 17.90 -7.59 11.08
C THR A 40 17.70 -6.39 10.16
N PRO A 41 18.21 -5.20 10.53
CA PRO A 41 18.18 -4.04 9.65
C PRO A 41 18.89 -4.31 8.31
N VAL A 42 18.42 -3.67 7.26
CA VAL A 42 19.13 -3.66 5.98
C VAL A 42 20.47 -2.93 6.11
N ALA A 43 21.38 -3.16 5.17
CA ALA A 43 22.67 -2.50 5.15
C ALA A 43 22.53 -0.95 5.25
N PRO A 44 23.29 -0.27 6.11
CA PRO A 44 23.22 1.20 6.25
C PRO A 44 23.38 1.91 4.90
N GLY A 45 22.64 3.01 4.70
CA GLY A 45 22.65 3.79 3.45
C GLY A 45 21.86 3.17 2.29
N SER A 46 21.28 1.96 2.45
CA SER A 46 20.51 1.30 1.40
C SER A 46 19.28 2.11 0.99
N PHE A 47 18.52 2.64 1.94
CA PHE A 47 17.36 3.47 1.65
C PHE A 47 17.75 4.79 1.00
N ARG A 48 18.83 5.43 1.45
CA ARG A 48 19.36 6.65 0.84
C ARG A 48 19.77 6.43 -0.62
N LEU A 49 20.40 5.30 -0.92
CA LEU A 49 20.73 4.97 -2.30
C LEU A 49 19.47 4.75 -3.16
N MET A 50 18.44 4.06 -2.63
CA MET A 50 17.17 3.91 -3.35
C MET A 50 16.48 5.27 -3.54
N GLN A 51 16.47 6.14 -2.55
CA GLN A 51 15.98 7.50 -2.65
C GLN A 51 16.67 8.25 -3.79
N LYS A 52 18.02 8.20 -3.88
CA LYS A 52 18.81 8.81 -4.96
C LYS A 52 18.35 8.30 -6.34
N ILE A 53 18.19 6.99 -6.49
CA ILE A 53 17.76 6.37 -7.76
C ILE A 53 16.32 6.78 -8.12
N LEU A 54 15.45 6.90 -7.13
CA LEU A 54 14.03 7.26 -7.30
C LEU A 54 13.82 8.76 -7.51
N THR A 55 14.79 9.61 -7.17
CA THR A 55 14.68 11.06 -7.38
C THR A 55 14.64 11.36 -8.88
N LYS A 56 13.67 12.19 -9.30
CA LYS A 56 13.57 12.68 -10.67
C LYS A 56 14.84 13.50 -10.99
N ASP A 57 15.30 13.40 -12.21
CA ASP A 57 16.50 14.10 -12.70
C ASP A 57 17.83 13.66 -12.05
N SER A 58 17.85 12.51 -11.39
CA SER A 58 19.06 11.94 -10.80
C SER A 58 20.07 11.37 -11.81
N GLY A 59 19.75 11.44 -13.10
CA GLY A 59 20.58 10.88 -14.19
C GLY A 59 20.47 9.35 -14.34
N TRP A 60 19.72 8.67 -13.49
CA TRP A 60 19.51 7.24 -13.60
C TRP A 60 18.53 6.87 -14.73
N PRO A 61 18.78 5.79 -15.48
CA PRO A 61 17.83 5.28 -16.46
C PRO A 61 16.49 4.89 -15.81
N GLU A 62 15.37 5.06 -16.51
CA GLU A 62 14.02 4.73 -16.00
C GLU A 62 13.93 3.29 -15.45
N LYS A 63 14.59 2.33 -16.12
CA LYS A 63 14.66 0.94 -15.65
C LYS A 63 15.26 0.80 -14.25
N ALA A 64 16.16 1.67 -13.85
CA ALA A 64 16.73 1.67 -12.50
C ALA A 64 15.68 2.07 -11.46
N GLY A 65 14.81 3.00 -11.79
CA GLY A 65 13.68 3.39 -10.92
C GLY A 65 12.76 2.19 -10.59
N PHE A 66 12.41 1.39 -11.59
CA PHE A 66 11.64 0.15 -11.34
C PHE A 66 12.39 -0.83 -10.44
N LEU A 67 13.69 -1.06 -10.70
CA LEU A 67 14.50 -1.96 -9.87
C LEU A 67 14.64 -1.44 -8.43
N ALA A 68 14.74 -0.12 -8.25
CA ALA A 68 14.75 0.51 -6.94
C ALA A 68 13.42 0.28 -6.20
N LEU A 69 12.27 0.41 -6.87
CA LEU A 69 10.96 0.08 -6.28
C LEU A 69 10.90 -1.39 -5.81
N VAL A 70 11.43 -2.31 -6.61
CA VAL A 70 11.51 -3.73 -6.20
C VAL A 70 12.39 -3.89 -4.96
N LEU A 71 13.53 -3.21 -4.88
CA LEU A 71 14.40 -3.28 -3.69
C LEU A 71 13.73 -2.64 -2.47
N VAL A 72 13.11 -1.46 -2.59
CA VAL A 72 12.37 -0.82 -1.50
C VAL A 72 11.28 -1.74 -0.98
N SER A 73 10.49 -2.38 -1.86
CA SER A 73 9.42 -3.29 -1.44
C SER A 73 9.90 -4.49 -0.62
N LEU A 74 11.13 -4.89 -0.80
CA LEU A 74 11.77 -5.95 -0.01
C LEU A 74 12.42 -5.40 1.26
N MET A 75 13.07 -4.23 1.18
CA MET A 75 13.79 -3.63 2.31
C MET A 75 12.86 -3.23 3.45
N VAL A 76 11.66 -2.72 3.15
CA VAL A 76 10.67 -2.33 4.18
C VAL A 76 10.10 -3.51 4.97
N LEU A 77 10.32 -4.75 4.52
CA LEU A 77 9.97 -5.97 5.28
C LEU A 77 10.94 -6.26 6.43
N HIS A 78 12.11 -5.64 6.42
CA HIS A 78 13.10 -5.77 7.48
C HIS A 78 12.87 -4.68 8.53
N GLN A 79 13.58 -4.73 9.65
CA GLN A 79 13.48 -3.72 10.69
C GLN A 79 13.92 -2.36 10.13
N ALA A 80 12.97 -1.71 9.45
CA ALA A 80 13.16 -0.43 8.80
C ALA A 80 12.61 0.65 9.72
N GLU A 81 13.50 1.39 10.36
CA GLU A 81 13.19 2.51 11.23
C GLU A 81 14.04 3.71 10.83
N GLY A 82 13.47 4.91 10.99
CA GLY A 82 14.20 6.15 10.86
C GLY A 82 14.02 6.88 9.52
N THR A 83 14.64 8.05 9.47
CA THR A 83 14.44 9.06 8.42
C THR A 83 14.77 8.57 7.00
N GLU A 84 15.76 7.70 6.84
CA GLU A 84 16.15 7.20 5.51
C GLU A 84 15.04 6.35 4.85
N MET A 85 14.33 5.53 5.63
CA MET A 85 13.17 4.77 5.13
C MET A 85 12.00 5.69 4.78
N GLU A 86 11.69 6.67 5.65
CA GLU A 86 10.63 7.65 5.41
C GLU A 86 10.91 8.49 4.16
N GLU A 87 12.14 8.96 3.97
CA GLU A 87 12.56 9.70 2.79
C GLU A 87 12.46 8.87 1.50
N ALA A 88 12.86 7.61 1.53
CA ALA A 88 12.72 6.70 0.40
C ALA A 88 11.23 6.47 0.07
N MET A 89 10.39 6.23 1.07
CA MET A 89 8.95 6.06 0.88
C MET A 89 8.27 7.34 0.39
N MET A 90 8.74 8.52 0.80
CA MET A 90 8.28 9.80 0.26
C MET A 90 8.60 9.92 -1.24
N GLN A 91 9.78 9.49 -1.70
CA GLN A 91 10.09 9.48 -3.13
C GLN A 91 9.21 8.47 -3.91
N VAL A 92 8.90 7.31 -3.31
CA VAL A 92 7.95 6.37 -3.90
C VAL A 92 6.57 7.04 -4.04
N ALA A 93 6.07 7.70 -2.98
CA ALA A 93 4.78 8.41 -3.00
C ALA A 93 4.75 9.51 -4.08
N LYS A 94 5.80 10.35 -4.17
CA LYS A 94 5.90 11.39 -5.21
C LYS A 94 5.79 10.82 -6.61
N ARG A 95 6.43 9.68 -6.90
CA ARG A 95 6.33 9.03 -8.22
C ARG A 95 4.92 8.53 -8.53
N VAL A 96 4.18 8.07 -7.53
CA VAL A 96 2.78 7.64 -7.71
C VAL A 96 1.87 8.84 -7.96
N GLN A 97 2.00 9.90 -7.17
CA GLN A 97 1.14 11.08 -7.23
C GLN A 97 1.36 11.92 -8.50
N THR A 98 2.62 12.12 -8.92
CA THR A 98 2.92 12.92 -10.13
C THR A 98 2.46 12.26 -11.42
N ALA A 99 2.16 10.97 -11.42
CA ALA A 99 1.56 10.29 -12.56
C ALA A 99 0.13 10.78 -12.89
N GLY A 100 -0.55 11.49 -11.96
CA GLY A 100 -1.88 12.08 -12.15
C GLY A 100 -1.89 13.43 -12.89
N ASP A 101 -0.79 14.18 -12.87
CA ASP A 101 -0.73 15.59 -13.31
C ASP A 101 -0.29 15.78 -14.77
N GLY A 102 -0.58 14.83 -15.66
CA GLY A 102 -0.23 14.93 -17.10
C GLY A 102 1.25 14.67 -17.39
N GLN A 103 2.02 14.20 -16.42
CA GLN A 103 3.37 13.66 -16.60
C GLN A 103 3.31 12.18 -16.98
N GLU A 104 4.44 11.64 -17.42
CA GLU A 104 4.58 10.25 -17.85
C GLU A 104 4.08 9.28 -16.74
N GLN A 105 2.99 8.56 -17.05
CA GLN A 105 2.39 7.62 -16.11
C GLN A 105 3.37 6.48 -15.81
N LEU A 106 3.47 6.10 -14.55
CA LEU A 106 4.17 4.89 -14.17
C LEU A 106 3.58 3.70 -14.94
N SER A 107 4.45 2.82 -15.44
CA SER A 107 3.96 1.55 -15.95
C SER A 107 3.18 0.80 -14.87
N ALA A 108 2.20 -0.01 -15.27
CA ALA A 108 1.39 -0.79 -14.32
C ALA A 108 2.27 -1.65 -13.36
N GLN A 109 3.39 -2.14 -13.85
CA GLN A 109 4.36 -2.89 -13.06
C GLN A 109 5.04 -1.99 -12.01
N ALA A 110 5.46 -0.78 -12.38
CA ALA A 110 6.09 0.16 -11.47
C ALA A 110 5.08 0.65 -10.41
N LEU A 111 3.85 0.94 -10.80
CA LEU A 111 2.76 1.29 -9.89
C LEU A 111 2.46 0.15 -8.92
N SER A 112 2.35 -1.09 -9.40
CA SER A 112 2.15 -2.26 -8.56
C SER A 112 3.28 -2.44 -7.54
N MET A 113 4.53 -2.20 -7.93
CA MET A 113 5.68 -2.29 -7.00
C MET A 113 5.70 -1.15 -5.98
N ALA A 114 5.31 0.06 -6.36
CA ALA A 114 5.16 1.18 -5.43
C ALA A 114 4.09 0.88 -4.36
N MET A 115 2.91 0.40 -4.79
CA MET A 115 1.85 -0.03 -3.87
C MET A 115 2.26 -1.21 -3.00
N CYS A 116 3.06 -2.15 -3.55
CA CYS A 116 3.65 -3.25 -2.79
C CYS A 116 4.59 -2.73 -1.70
N SER A 117 5.43 -1.72 -1.99
CA SER A 117 6.32 -1.10 -1.01
C SER A 117 5.51 -0.51 0.16
N ALA A 118 4.44 0.24 -0.15
CA ALA A 118 3.55 0.82 0.84
C ALA A 118 2.84 -0.24 1.68
N ALA A 119 2.30 -1.30 1.06
CA ALA A 119 1.65 -2.39 1.78
C ALA A 119 2.63 -3.17 2.68
N ASN A 120 3.86 -3.39 2.20
CA ASN A 120 4.90 -4.10 2.96
C ASN A 120 5.45 -3.28 4.14
N SER A 121 5.36 -1.93 4.11
CA SER A 121 5.79 -1.08 5.24
C SER A 121 5.05 -1.43 6.54
N PHE A 122 3.81 -1.92 6.46
CA PHE A 122 3.06 -2.38 7.64
C PHE A 122 3.62 -3.66 8.30
N ALA A 123 4.61 -4.30 7.71
CA ALA A 123 5.25 -5.48 8.31
C ALA A 123 6.20 -5.13 9.48
N THR A 124 6.54 -3.86 9.66
CA THR A 124 7.38 -3.38 10.76
C THR A 124 6.65 -2.29 11.55
N THR A 125 7.00 -2.14 12.84
CA THR A 125 6.39 -1.12 13.70
C THR A 125 6.64 0.28 13.15
N GLY A 126 7.88 0.65 12.87
CA GLY A 126 8.23 1.98 12.36
C GLY A 126 7.59 2.28 11.00
N GLY A 127 7.52 1.28 10.11
CA GLY A 127 6.82 1.43 8.83
C GLY A 127 5.32 1.61 8.99
N SER A 128 4.68 0.88 9.91
CA SER A 128 3.25 1.03 10.23
C SER A 128 2.96 2.41 10.83
N GLU A 129 3.79 2.88 11.78
CA GLU A 129 3.67 4.20 12.38
C GLU A 129 3.83 5.31 11.32
N TYR A 130 4.81 5.20 10.42
CA TYR A 130 4.99 6.13 9.32
C TYR A 130 3.75 6.19 8.41
N MET A 131 3.24 5.03 7.97
CA MET A 131 2.09 4.95 7.08
C MET A 131 0.79 5.45 7.73
N ALA A 132 0.69 5.39 9.07
CA ALA A 132 -0.47 5.85 9.84
C ALA A 132 -0.49 7.37 10.12
N ARG A 133 0.57 8.10 9.75
CA ARG A 133 0.66 9.55 9.98
C ARG A 133 -0.39 10.32 9.18
N ALA A 134 -0.94 11.36 9.78
CA ALA A 134 -1.97 12.21 9.16
C ALA A 134 -1.48 12.95 7.89
N ASP A 135 -0.18 13.20 7.76
CA ASP A 135 0.44 13.82 6.58
C ASP A 135 0.84 12.80 5.49
N VAL A 136 0.74 11.50 5.78
CA VAL A 136 1.18 10.40 4.89
C VAL A 136 0.00 9.57 4.38
N MET A 137 -0.87 9.13 5.30
CA MET A 137 -1.99 8.21 4.99
C MET A 137 -2.89 8.71 3.85
N PRO A 138 -3.39 9.97 3.83
CA PRO A 138 -4.35 10.41 2.83
C PRO A 138 -3.85 10.21 1.39
N GLY A 139 -2.61 10.61 1.09
CA GLY A 139 -2.06 10.49 -0.27
C GLY A 139 -1.91 9.04 -0.75
N TRP A 140 -1.56 8.12 0.13
CA TRP A 140 -1.51 6.70 -0.18
C TRP A 140 -2.90 6.08 -0.29
N LEU A 141 -3.86 6.55 0.51
CA LEU A 141 -5.24 6.11 0.46
C LEU A 141 -5.89 6.50 -0.87
N ASP A 142 -5.76 7.76 -1.28
CA ASP A 142 -6.26 8.25 -2.58
C ASP A 142 -5.69 7.44 -3.74
N SER A 143 -4.37 7.21 -3.74
CA SER A 143 -3.68 6.42 -4.75
C SER A 143 -4.16 4.95 -4.76
N SER A 144 -4.43 4.40 -3.57
CA SER A 144 -4.92 3.03 -3.41
C SER A 144 -6.34 2.88 -3.97
N LEU A 145 -7.23 3.82 -3.64
CA LEU A 145 -8.61 3.81 -4.12
C LEU A 145 -8.68 3.99 -5.65
N ALA A 146 -7.91 4.92 -6.20
CA ALA A 146 -7.78 5.08 -7.65
C ALA A 146 -7.26 3.79 -8.32
N GLY A 147 -6.28 3.14 -7.71
CA GLY A 147 -5.70 1.90 -8.22
C GLY A 147 -6.63 0.67 -8.14
N LEU A 148 -7.68 0.70 -7.33
CA LEU A 148 -8.73 -0.36 -7.35
C LEU A 148 -9.52 -0.36 -8.66
N GLN A 149 -9.57 0.74 -9.39
CA GLN A 149 -10.24 0.87 -10.68
C GLN A 149 -9.30 0.59 -11.87
N HIS A 150 -8.02 0.25 -11.62
CA HIS A 150 -7.04 0.03 -12.67
C HIS A 150 -7.35 -1.24 -13.46
N GLU A 151 -7.16 -1.22 -14.80
CA GLU A 151 -7.40 -2.35 -15.69
C GLU A 151 -6.58 -3.61 -15.35
N ARG A 152 -5.33 -3.41 -14.88
CA ARG A 152 -4.41 -4.50 -14.53
C ARG A 152 -4.69 -5.06 -13.14
N GLY A 153 -4.93 -6.36 -13.07
CA GLY A 153 -5.26 -7.06 -11.83
C GLY A 153 -4.14 -7.01 -10.78
N GLU A 154 -2.87 -6.99 -11.18
CA GLU A 154 -1.73 -6.87 -10.25
C GLU A 154 -1.73 -5.53 -9.50
N VAL A 155 -2.14 -4.43 -10.15
CA VAL A 155 -2.29 -3.13 -9.49
C VAL A 155 -3.42 -3.20 -8.47
N ARG A 156 -4.61 -3.68 -8.88
CA ARG A 156 -5.74 -3.82 -7.96
C ARG A 156 -5.43 -4.70 -6.75
N GLN A 157 -4.64 -5.77 -6.95
CA GLN A 157 -4.22 -6.65 -5.85
C GLN A 157 -3.35 -5.92 -4.82
N MET A 158 -2.40 -5.10 -5.24
CA MET A 158 -1.55 -4.36 -4.31
C MET A 158 -2.31 -3.22 -3.63
N CYS A 159 -3.15 -2.50 -4.37
CA CYS A 159 -4.02 -1.47 -3.82
C CYS A 159 -5.00 -2.03 -2.78
N SER A 160 -5.63 -3.17 -3.04
CA SER A 160 -6.51 -3.81 -2.07
C SER A 160 -5.77 -4.32 -0.82
N ALA A 161 -4.50 -4.72 -0.96
CA ALA A 161 -3.66 -5.09 0.18
C ALA A 161 -3.34 -3.88 1.06
N LEU A 162 -2.97 -2.75 0.45
CA LEU A 162 -2.70 -1.52 1.15
C LEU A 162 -3.95 -0.99 1.86
N LEU A 163 -5.09 -1.00 1.18
CA LEU A 163 -6.39 -0.63 1.76
C LEU A 163 -6.75 -1.48 2.97
N ASN A 164 -6.53 -2.80 2.89
CA ASN A 164 -6.76 -3.71 4.01
C ASN A 164 -5.86 -3.39 5.21
N ASN A 165 -4.62 -2.98 5.01
CA ASN A 165 -3.74 -2.57 6.09
C ASN A 165 -4.19 -1.25 6.73
N PHE A 166 -4.60 -0.25 5.94
CA PHE A 166 -5.18 0.99 6.48
C PHE A 166 -6.45 0.72 7.27
N SER A 167 -7.34 -0.15 6.79
CA SER A 167 -8.57 -0.48 7.53
C SER A 167 -8.28 -1.15 8.89
N LEU A 168 -7.17 -1.90 9.00
CA LEU A 168 -6.73 -2.46 10.29
C LEU A 168 -6.31 -1.37 11.26
N VAL A 169 -5.43 -0.44 10.81
CA VAL A 169 -4.97 0.66 11.67
C VAL A 169 -6.13 1.53 12.11
N LEU A 170 -7.02 1.91 11.22
CA LEU A 170 -8.17 2.75 11.55
C LEU A 170 -9.13 2.05 12.50
N SER A 171 -9.40 0.76 12.32
CA SER A 171 -10.24 -0.01 13.24
C SER A 171 -9.65 -0.08 14.65
N ASP A 172 -8.32 -0.22 14.77
CA ASP A 172 -7.63 -0.23 16.05
C ASP A 172 -7.69 1.14 16.74
N VAL A 173 -7.58 2.24 15.98
CA VAL A 173 -7.75 3.60 16.50
C VAL A 173 -9.17 3.81 17.02
N ILE A 174 -10.21 3.40 16.26
CA ILE A 174 -11.61 3.50 16.66
C ILE A 174 -11.86 2.68 17.94
N ALA A 175 -11.41 1.42 17.95
CA ALA A 175 -11.55 0.53 19.11
C ALA A 175 -10.88 1.11 20.36
N SER A 176 -9.69 1.70 20.22
CA SER A 176 -8.95 2.32 21.32
C SER A 176 -9.70 3.53 21.89
N LYS A 177 -10.29 4.39 21.05
CA LYS A 177 -11.11 5.53 21.48
C LYS A 177 -12.36 5.06 22.21
N THR A 178 -13.05 4.04 21.68
CA THR A 178 -14.23 3.44 22.31
C THR A 178 -13.89 2.86 23.68
N ALA A 179 -12.79 2.14 23.80
CA ALA A 179 -12.30 1.57 25.07
C ALA A 179 -11.93 2.65 26.11
N ALA A 180 -11.49 3.83 25.64
CA ALA A 180 -11.22 5.00 26.49
C ALA A 180 -12.49 5.75 26.91
N GLY A 181 -13.70 5.26 26.57
CA GLY A 181 -14.97 5.84 26.98
C GLY A 181 -15.41 7.04 26.12
N VAL A 182 -14.81 7.23 24.95
CA VAL A 182 -15.30 8.23 23.99
C VAL A 182 -16.59 7.71 23.36
N THR A 183 -17.72 8.29 23.78
CA THR A 183 -19.08 7.80 23.43
C THR A 183 -19.53 8.19 22.01
N ALA A 184 -18.89 9.18 21.39
CA ALA A 184 -19.11 9.56 20.00
C ALA A 184 -17.75 9.65 19.31
N VAL A 185 -17.31 8.55 18.70
CA VAL A 185 -16.14 8.57 17.83
C VAL A 185 -16.65 8.97 16.46
N GLU A 186 -16.55 10.26 16.12
CA GLU A 186 -16.83 10.71 14.75
C GLU A 186 -15.98 9.90 13.78
N MET A 187 -16.61 9.43 12.72
CA MET A 187 -15.96 8.68 11.67
C MET A 187 -15.02 9.62 10.89
N SER A 188 -13.74 9.25 10.79
CA SER A 188 -12.78 10.08 10.06
C SER A 188 -13.03 10.05 8.55
N ASP A 189 -12.53 11.08 7.86
CA ASP A 189 -12.61 11.16 6.39
C ASP A 189 -11.99 9.92 5.73
N GLU A 190 -10.86 9.44 6.25
CA GLU A 190 -10.18 8.25 5.74
C GLU A 190 -11.04 6.99 5.92
N THR A 191 -11.73 6.86 7.05
CA THR A 191 -12.67 5.75 7.26
C THR A 191 -13.79 5.80 6.23
N THR A 192 -14.40 6.97 6.03
CA THR A 192 -15.47 7.20 5.04
C THR A 192 -14.99 6.91 3.62
N GLN A 193 -13.80 7.36 3.25
CA GLN A 193 -13.19 7.09 1.94
C GLN A 193 -13.01 5.58 1.70
N ILE A 194 -12.54 4.82 2.69
CA ILE A 194 -12.42 3.37 2.58
C ILE A 194 -13.78 2.70 2.41
N LEU A 195 -14.78 3.08 3.21
CA LEU A 195 -16.13 2.51 3.11
C LEU A 195 -16.70 2.66 1.70
N PHE A 196 -16.56 3.85 1.13
CA PHE A 196 -17.09 4.12 -0.20
C PHE A 196 -16.24 3.54 -1.32
N GLY A 197 -14.96 3.85 -1.34
CA GLY A 197 -14.07 3.45 -2.42
C GLY A 197 -13.81 1.93 -2.47
N ALA A 198 -13.89 1.24 -1.33
CA ALA A 198 -13.79 -0.22 -1.31
C ALA A 198 -15.04 -0.91 -1.86
N LEU A 199 -16.21 -0.31 -1.77
CA LEU A 199 -17.45 -0.88 -2.31
C LEU A 199 -17.74 -0.44 -3.74
N ASP A 200 -17.25 0.73 -4.17
CA ASP A 200 -17.45 1.23 -5.53
C ASP A 200 -16.92 0.26 -6.59
N GLY A 201 -17.79 -0.19 -7.51
CA GLY A 201 -17.47 -1.17 -8.55
C GLY A 201 -17.15 -2.59 -8.02
N LEU A 202 -17.49 -2.93 -6.78
CA LEU A 202 -17.26 -4.27 -6.22
C LEU A 202 -17.99 -5.35 -6.99
N GLN A 203 -19.21 -5.07 -7.45
CA GLN A 203 -20.04 -6.03 -8.20
C GLN A 203 -19.41 -6.52 -9.51
N ASP A 204 -18.46 -5.78 -10.06
CA ASP A 204 -17.77 -6.08 -11.32
C ASP A 204 -16.33 -6.60 -11.10
N GLU A 205 -15.88 -6.72 -9.83
CA GLU A 205 -14.56 -7.27 -9.51
C GLU A 205 -14.50 -8.78 -9.78
N THR A 206 -13.57 -9.16 -10.62
CA THR A 206 -13.36 -10.55 -11.05
C THR A 206 -12.34 -11.31 -10.20
N SER A 207 -11.47 -10.60 -9.49
CA SER A 207 -10.45 -11.20 -8.63
C SER A 207 -11.04 -11.49 -7.24
N GLN A 208 -11.16 -12.76 -6.88
CA GLN A 208 -11.64 -13.19 -5.57
C GLN A 208 -10.78 -12.62 -4.43
N LEU A 209 -9.47 -12.50 -4.60
CA LEU A 209 -8.57 -11.95 -3.58
C LEU A 209 -8.79 -10.46 -3.38
N VAL A 210 -8.96 -9.70 -4.47
CA VAL A 210 -9.25 -8.26 -4.42
C VAL A 210 -10.59 -8.02 -3.74
N ALA A 211 -11.63 -8.72 -4.18
CA ALA A 211 -12.97 -8.63 -3.60
C ALA A 211 -12.97 -8.98 -2.10
N LEU A 212 -12.30 -10.07 -1.72
CA LEU A 212 -12.17 -10.48 -0.32
C LEU A 212 -11.56 -9.36 0.55
N ARG A 213 -10.43 -8.80 0.11
CA ARG A 213 -9.75 -7.72 0.85
C ARG A 213 -10.61 -6.48 0.98
N ARG A 214 -11.31 -6.07 -0.09
CA ARG A 214 -12.23 -4.93 -0.10
C ARG A 214 -13.37 -5.13 0.91
N VAL A 215 -14.04 -6.27 0.84
CA VAL A 215 -15.16 -6.61 1.74
C VAL A 215 -14.70 -6.73 3.19
N VAL A 216 -13.56 -7.37 3.45
CA VAL A 216 -13.00 -7.50 4.81
C VAL A 216 -12.62 -6.14 5.37
N SER A 217 -12.06 -5.23 4.56
CA SER A 217 -11.73 -3.87 4.98
C SER A 217 -12.97 -3.12 5.47
N VAL A 218 -14.04 -3.17 4.67
CA VAL A 218 -15.32 -2.53 5.03
C VAL A 218 -15.94 -3.18 6.26
N GLY A 219 -16.02 -4.52 6.30
CA GLY A 219 -16.60 -5.25 7.43
C GLY A 219 -15.89 -4.98 8.74
N ARG A 220 -14.56 -4.79 8.71
CA ARG A 220 -13.75 -4.42 9.88
C ARG A 220 -14.13 -3.02 10.39
N LEU A 221 -14.22 -2.04 9.49
CA LEU A 221 -14.59 -0.66 9.84
C LEU A 221 -16.04 -0.57 10.32
N VAL A 222 -16.98 -1.28 9.69
CA VAL A 222 -18.38 -1.34 10.13
C VAL A 222 -18.47 -1.93 11.55
N ARG A 223 -17.72 -2.99 11.86
CA ARG A 223 -17.69 -3.53 13.22
C ARG A 223 -17.10 -2.56 14.24
N ALA A 224 -16.08 -1.79 13.87
CA ALA A 224 -15.44 -0.83 14.75
C ALA A 224 -16.31 0.42 14.97
N SER A 225 -16.95 0.95 13.92
CA SER A 225 -17.77 2.17 13.94
C SER A 225 -19.25 1.93 14.28
N GLY A 226 -19.69 0.67 14.29
CA GLY A 226 -21.07 0.30 14.65
C GLY A 226 -22.12 0.74 13.61
N SER A 227 -23.30 1.17 14.13
CA SER A 227 -24.45 1.52 13.31
C SER A 227 -24.24 2.73 12.40
N GLU A 228 -23.35 3.64 12.75
CA GLU A 228 -23.08 4.85 11.96
C GLU A 228 -22.52 4.47 10.56
N ALA A 229 -21.49 3.63 10.50
CA ALA A 229 -20.94 3.16 9.22
C ALA A 229 -21.94 2.32 8.42
N ALA A 230 -22.74 1.48 9.10
CA ALA A 230 -23.77 0.68 8.44
C ALA A 230 -24.86 1.56 7.83
N SER A 231 -25.35 2.57 8.57
CA SER A 231 -26.33 3.53 8.08
C SER A 231 -25.80 4.28 6.86
N LEU A 232 -24.59 4.80 6.94
CA LEU A 232 -23.97 5.54 5.85
C LEU A 232 -23.88 4.74 4.55
N ILE A 233 -23.45 3.47 4.62
CA ILE A 233 -23.39 2.56 3.45
C ILE A 233 -24.77 2.35 2.85
N ASN A 234 -25.79 2.13 3.69
CA ASN A 234 -27.17 1.93 3.25
C ASN A 234 -27.75 3.20 2.62
N ASP A 235 -27.54 4.36 3.24
CA ASP A 235 -28.09 5.67 2.79
C ASP A 235 -27.56 6.07 1.41
N VAL A 236 -26.34 5.70 1.07
CA VAL A 236 -25.75 6.00 -0.25
C VAL A 236 -25.93 4.86 -1.27
N GLY A 237 -26.64 3.78 -0.92
CA GLY A 237 -26.96 2.67 -1.83
C GLY A 237 -25.78 1.72 -2.14
N LEU A 238 -24.68 1.76 -1.39
CA LEU A 238 -23.54 0.87 -1.63
C LEU A 238 -23.78 -0.58 -1.19
N ARG A 239 -24.84 -0.83 -0.43
CA ARG A 239 -25.31 -2.17 -0.15
C ARG A 239 -25.57 -2.97 -1.43
N ASP A 240 -26.14 -2.32 -2.46
CA ASP A 240 -26.46 -2.94 -3.75
C ASP A 240 -25.21 -3.48 -4.46
N GLN A 241 -24.04 -2.85 -4.27
CA GLN A 241 -22.76 -3.34 -4.80
C GLN A 241 -22.38 -4.68 -4.18
N VAL A 242 -22.62 -4.86 -2.88
CA VAL A 242 -22.34 -6.11 -2.16
C VAL A 242 -23.33 -7.21 -2.59
N GLU A 243 -24.61 -6.87 -2.72
CA GLU A 243 -25.64 -7.81 -3.19
C GLU A 243 -25.40 -8.22 -4.65
N GLY A 244 -25.03 -7.27 -5.51
CA GLY A 244 -24.63 -7.51 -6.89
C GLY A 244 -23.42 -8.44 -6.99
N PHE A 245 -22.40 -8.23 -6.17
CA PHE A 245 -21.26 -9.13 -6.09
C PHE A 245 -21.66 -10.54 -5.65
N LEU A 246 -22.48 -10.68 -4.60
CA LEU A 246 -22.96 -11.98 -4.12
C LEU A 246 -23.72 -12.77 -5.18
N SER A 247 -24.54 -12.09 -5.97
CA SER A 247 -25.34 -12.74 -7.01
C SER A 247 -24.49 -13.34 -8.14
N LYS A 248 -23.33 -12.73 -8.42
CA LYS A 248 -22.43 -13.12 -9.51
C LYS A 248 -21.30 -14.06 -9.05
N THR A 249 -20.99 -14.07 -7.75
CA THR A 249 -19.80 -14.75 -7.22
C THR A 249 -20.09 -16.21 -6.87
N LYS A 250 -19.18 -17.11 -7.31
CA LYS A 250 -19.21 -18.53 -6.92
C LYS A 250 -18.83 -18.68 -5.43
N GLU A 251 -19.13 -19.87 -4.88
CA GLU A 251 -18.73 -20.20 -3.50
C GLU A 251 -17.24 -19.96 -3.27
N GLY A 252 -16.91 -19.43 -2.08
CA GLY A 252 -15.55 -19.09 -1.68
C GLY A 252 -15.52 -18.08 -0.53
N GLU A 253 -14.30 -17.76 -0.08
CA GLU A 253 -14.10 -16.86 1.07
C GLU A 253 -14.66 -15.46 0.82
N ALA A 254 -14.49 -14.90 -0.38
CA ALA A 254 -15.01 -13.59 -0.74
C ALA A 254 -16.55 -13.52 -0.65
N LYS A 255 -17.23 -14.58 -1.10
CA LYS A 255 -18.70 -14.69 -0.98
C LYS A 255 -19.14 -14.76 0.48
N ASN A 256 -18.46 -15.56 1.29
CA ASN A 256 -18.78 -15.69 2.70
C ASN A 256 -18.57 -14.36 3.45
N ALA A 257 -17.48 -13.65 3.15
CA ALA A 257 -17.20 -12.33 3.72
C ALA A 257 -18.25 -11.29 3.29
N ALA A 258 -18.70 -11.30 2.03
CA ALA A 258 -19.74 -10.40 1.55
C ALA A 258 -21.10 -10.69 2.20
N ALA A 259 -21.47 -11.97 2.38
CA ALA A 259 -22.68 -12.35 3.10
C ALA A 259 -22.63 -11.92 4.59
N GLU A 260 -21.46 -12.00 5.21
CA GLU A 260 -21.25 -11.48 6.57
C GLU A 260 -21.37 -9.95 6.62
N LEU A 261 -20.79 -9.25 5.65
CA LEU A 261 -20.93 -7.80 5.56
C LEU A 261 -22.40 -7.38 5.45
N LEU A 262 -23.20 -8.04 4.61
CA LEU A 262 -24.64 -7.74 4.54
C LEU A 262 -25.37 -7.95 5.86
N ARG A 263 -24.99 -8.95 6.65
CA ARG A 263 -25.54 -9.13 8.00
C ARG A 263 -25.16 -8.00 8.97
N LEU A 264 -23.98 -7.41 8.80
CA LEU A 264 -23.55 -6.25 9.59
C LEU A 264 -24.27 -4.96 9.18
N LEU A 265 -24.70 -4.89 7.93
CA LEU A 265 -25.43 -3.74 7.39
C LEU A 265 -26.95 -3.76 7.74
N GLY A 266 -27.46 -4.85 8.22
CA GLY A 266 -28.89 -5.04 8.62
C GLY A 266 -29.69 -5.65 7.50
#